data_5add9b572a666975bb3150f35f39b0ed
#
_entry.id   5add9b572a666975bb3150f35f39b0ed
#
_cell.length_a   1.000
_cell.length_b   1.000
_cell.length_c   1.000
_cell.angle_alpha   90.00
_cell.angle_beta   90.00
_cell.angle_gamma   90.00
#
_symmetry.space_group_name_H-M   'P 1'
#
loop_
_entity.id
_entity.type
_entity.pdbx_description
1 polymer ?
#
loop_
_entity_poly.entity_id
_entity_poly.type
_entity_poly.pdbx_seq_one_letter_code
_entity_poly.pdbx_strand_id
1 'polypeptide(L)'
;MRVLGGFFVQETGVRNGAFGADKFGLKNLKRVHWNLGAPQLYQHSLSAGEAVLSADGALCADTGEFTGRSPKDKFTVRDATTDKKMWWAGNQSITAEQFETLYQDFLKHAEGKSLFAQDLYGGADPAYRIKTRVFTELAWHSLFIRTLLIRPEAIELSTFVPELTIIDMPSFRADPKRHGCKSENVVAIDFARKIVLIGGSYYAGEMKKSVFTTLNYYLPERGVMPMHCSANVGARGDTAIFFGLSGTGKTTLSADPNRTLIGDDEHGWGPNGVFNFEGGCYAKCIKLSKEAEPEIHAASTRFGAVLENCVLDDDNRVVDFDDGSKTENTRSAYPLDFIPNASRTGRAPQPKNVVMLAADAFGVLPPIAKLSPAQAMYHFLSGYTAKVAGTERGLGNEPQPEFSTCFGSPFLPLDPSVYGNMLRDLIAQHNVDCWLVNTGWTGGKYGVGSRMPIKVTRALLTAALDGSLRNVEFRTDKYFGFAVPTALPGVPAEILNPVNTWKDKDEFDKTARALVGMFQKNFAKFEAQVDAEVRAAAPDVKLAAE
;
A
#
# COMPACT_ATOMS: atom_id res chain seq x y z
N MET A 1 16.00 -20.66 -53.20
CA MET A 1 15.51 -20.98 -51.86
C MET A 1 16.12 -19.97 -50.91
N ARG A 2 15.41 -18.85 -50.65
CA ARG A 2 15.86 -17.81 -49.68
C ARG A 2 15.37 -18.24 -48.29
N VAL A 3 16.29 -18.66 -47.44
CA VAL A 3 16.04 -18.85 -46.02
C VAL A 3 15.87 -17.47 -45.43
N LEU A 4 14.64 -17.09 -45.13
CA LEU A 4 14.34 -15.93 -44.28
C LEU A 4 14.84 -16.31 -42.89
N GLY A 5 15.93 -15.67 -42.44
CA GLY A 5 16.48 -15.84 -41.12
C GLY A 5 15.51 -15.28 -40.06
N GLY A 6 14.60 -16.13 -39.61
CA GLY A 6 13.84 -15.84 -38.40
C GLY A 6 14.77 -15.92 -37.22
N PHE A 7 15.01 -14.80 -36.55
CA PHE A 7 15.68 -14.80 -35.24
C PHE A 7 14.78 -15.57 -34.27
N PHE A 8 15.17 -16.80 -33.92
CA PHE A 8 14.51 -17.52 -32.83
C PHE A 8 14.86 -16.84 -31.52
N VAL A 9 13.87 -16.29 -30.85
CA VAL A 9 14.05 -15.76 -29.49
C VAL A 9 14.50 -16.92 -28.59
N GLN A 10 15.63 -16.75 -27.90
CA GLN A 10 16.06 -17.73 -26.91
C GLN A 10 15.15 -17.65 -25.68
N GLU A 11 14.56 -18.75 -25.28
CA GLU A 11 13.70 -18.81 -24.10
C GLU A 11 14.26 -19.79 -23.06
N THR A 12 14.14 -19.42 -21.78
CA THR A 12 14.48 -20.29 -20.64
C THR A 12 13.37 -20.23 -19.60
N GLY A 13 13.16 -21.32 -18.86
CA GLY A 13 12.11 -21.40 -17.85
C GLY A 13 10.80 -21.98 -18.39
N VAL A 14 9.77 -21.99 -17.57
CA VAL A 14 8.46 -22.61 -17.85
C VAL A 14 7.40 -21.54 -18.09
N ARG A 15 6.61 -21.71 -19.14
CA ARG A 15 5.44 -20.87 -19.46
C ARG A 15 4.36 -21.65 -20.17
N ASN A 16 3.18 -21.08 -20.32
CA ASN A 16 2.18 -21.57 -21.26
C ASN A 16 2.68 -21.37 -22.71
N GLY A 17 2.82 -22.46 -23.46
CA GLY A 17 3.32 -22.43 -24.84
C GLY A 17 2.49 -21.57 -25.80
N ALA A 18 1.17 -21.43 -25.56
CA ALA A 18 0.27 -20.62 -26.38
C ALA A 18 0.40 -19.09 -26.12
N PHE A 19 1.04 -18.69 -25.03
CA PHE A 19 1.14 -17.29 -24.61
C PHE A 19 2.61 -16.86 -24.47
N GLY A 20 3.34 -16.83 -25.57
CA GLY A 20 4.70 -16.26 -25.66
C GLY A 20 4.71 -14.73 -25.64
N ALA A 21 5.89 -14.13 -25.60
CA ALA A 21 6.07 -12.67 -25.61
C ALA A 21 5.50 -12.02 -26.88
N ASP A 22 5.51 -12.74 -28.00
CA ASP A 22 4.96 -12.32 -29.29
C ASP A 22 3.46 -12.00 -29.23
N LYS A 23 2.69 -12.67 -28.37
CA LYS A 23 1.26 -12.41 -28.15
C LYS A 23 0.99 -11.03 -27.54
N PHE A 24 1.99 -10.44 -26.92
CA PHE A 24 1.98 -9.09 -26.33
C PHE A 24 2.77 -8.09 -27.20
N GLY A 25 2.97 -8.39 -28.47
CA GLY A 25 3.68 -7.52 -29.42
C GLY A 25 5.20 -7.48 -29.23
N LEU A 26 5.75 -8.10 -28.20
CA LEU A 26 7.19 -8.13 -27.90
C LEU A 26 7.90 -9.09 -28.87
N LYS A 27 8.52 -8.52 -29.90
CA LYS A 27 9.19 -9.24 -30.99
C LYS A 27 10.68 -8.87 -31.03
N ASN A 28 11.45 -9.66 -31.79
CA ASN A 28 12.88 -9.41 -32.00
C ASN A 28 13.69 -9.30 -30.69
N LEU A 29 13.24 -9.97 -29.64
CA LEU A 29 13.95 -10.03 -28.37
C LEU A 29 15.21 -10.88 -28.50
N LYS A 30 16.26 -10.54 -27.76
CA LYS A 30 17.46 -11.38 -27.65
C LYS A 30 17.15 -12.66 -26.86
N ARG A 31 16.45 -12.52 -25.73
CA ARG A 31 16.11 -13.65 -24.84
C ARG A 31 14.91 -13.31 -23.97
N VAL A 32 14.13 -14.32 -23.55
CA VAL A 32 13.15 -14.22 -22.49
C VAL A 32 13.40 -15.29 -21.42
N HIS A 33 13.49 -14.82 -20.18
CA HIS A 33 13.61 -15.68 -19.00
C HIS A 33 12.26 -15.78 -18.31
N TRP A 34 11.65 -16.98 -18.35
CA TRP A 34 10.30 -17.20 -17.83
C TRP A 34 10.32 -17.79 -16.43
N ASN A 35 9.64 -17.13 -15.49
CA ASN A 35 9.33 -17.63 -14.16
C ASN A 35 10.55 -18.15 -13.37
N LEU A 36 11.70 -17.49 -13.53
CA LEU A 36 12.91 -17.85 -12.80
C LEU A 36 12.70 -17.71 -11.30
N GLY A 37 13.33 -18.59 -10.54
CA GLY A 37 13.34 -18.54 -9.07
C GLY A 37 14.37 -17.55 -8.51
N ALA A 38 14.30 -17.31 -7.19
CA ALA A 38 15.19 -16.37 -6.53
C ALA A 38 16.69 -16.65 -6.78
N PRO A 39 17.21 -17.89 -6.69
CA PRO A 39 18.65 -18.14 -6.92
C PRO A 39 19.13 -17.70 -8.31
N GLN A 40 18.33 -17.97 -9.35
CA GLN A 40 18.67 -17.60 -10.73
C GLN A 40 18.58 -16.09 -10.93
N LEU A 41 17.56 -15.43 -10.36
CA LEU A 41 17.41 -13.99 -10.44
C LEU A 41 18.52 -13.24 -9.69
N TYR A 42 18.96 -13.76 -8.53
CA TYR A 42 20.18 -13.28 -7.84
C TYR A 42 21.40 -13.35 -8.75
N GLN A 43 21.63 -14.53 -9.35
CA GLN A 43 22.79 -14.72 -10.24
C GLN A 43 22.75 -13.74 -11.42
N HIS A 44 21.60 -13.55 -12.06
CA HIS A 44 21.46 -12.59 -13.16
C HIS A 44 21.69 -11.16 -12.71
N SER A 45 21.08 -10.72 -11.58
CA SER A 45 21.25 -9.37 -11.05
C SER A 45 22.68 -9.05 -10.70
N LEU A 46 23.37 -9.97 -10.00
CA LEU A 46 24.77 -9.79 -9.61
C LEU A 46 25.70 -9.78 -10.84
N SER A 47 25.48 -10.70 -11.81
CA SER A 47 26.31 -10.78 -13.01
C SER A 47 26.14 -9.59 -13.94
N ALA A 48 24.98 -8.97 -13.95
CA ALA A 48 24.69 -7.76 -14.74
C ALA A 48 25.08 -6.46 -14.01
N GLY A 49 25.50 -6.53 -12.74
CA GLY A 49 25.82 -5.34 -11.94
C GLY A 49 24.59 -4.52 -11.55
N GLU A 50 23.39 -5.12 -11.60
CA GLU A 50 22.14 -4.45 -11.25
C GLU A 50 21.99 -4.24 -9.74
N ALA A 51 22.62 -5.09 -8.93
CA ALA A 51 22.52 -5.11 -7.49
C ALA A 51 23.77 -5.72 -6.86
N VAL A 52 23.90 -5.59 -5.55
CA VAL A 52 24.97 -6.21 -4.76
C VAL A 52 24.38 -7.10 -3.66
N LEU A 53 25.18 -8.02 -3.15
CA LEU A 53 24.79 -8.92 -2.06
C LEU A 53 25.21 -8.30 -0.72
N SER A 54 24.28 -8.25 0.25
CA SER A 54 24.59 -7.90 1.63
C SER A 54 25.29 -9.07 2.36
N ALA A 55 25.91 -8.79 3.51
CA ALA A 55 26.55 -9.78 4.36
C ALA A 55 25.63 -10.97 4.69
N ASP A 56 24.38 -10.71 5.00
CA ASP A 56 23.38 -11.72 5.40
C ASP A 56 22.59 -12.31 4.21
N GLY A 57 22.90 -11.91 2.98
CA GLY A 57 22.39 -12.53 1.76
C GLY A 57 21.19 -11.83 1.13
N ALA A 58 20.74 -10.67 1.60
CA ALA A 58 19.73 -9.88 0.89
C ALA A 58 20.33 -9.27 -0.39
N LEU A 59 19.50 -9.11 -1.43
CA LEU A 59 19.88 -8.44 -2.66
C LEU A 59 19.62 -6.93 -2.52
N CYS A 60 20.68 -6.10 -2.64
CA CYS A 60 20.61 -4.66 -2.46
C CYS A 60 20.72 -3.94 -3.80
N ALA A 61 19.70 -3.17 -4.17
CA ALA A 61 19.64 -2.41 -5.40
C ALA A 61 19.39 -0.92 -5.13
N ASP A 62 19.96 -0.07 -5.98
CA ASP A 62 19.74 1.36 -5.95
C ASP A 62 18.76 1.75 -7.08
N THR A 63 17.75 2.54 -6.72
CA THR A 63 16.69 2.95 -7.66
C THR A 63 17.00 4.29 -8.36
N GLY A 64 18.17 4.85 -8.12
CA GLY A 64 18.64 6.09 -8.72
C GLY A 64 17.81 7.31 -8.28
N GLU A 65 17.41 8.13 -9.23
CA GLU A 65 16.71 9.39 -8.95
C GLU A 65 15.35 9.20 -8.26
N PHE A 66 14.62 8.15 -8.66
CA PHE A 66 13.28 7.87 -8.12
C PHE A 66 13.38 6.85 -6.98
N THR A 67 13.43 7.34 -5.74
CA THR A 67 13.45 6.50 -4.54
C THR A 67 12.06 6.20 -3.97
N GLY A 68 11.00 6.53 -4.72
CA GLY A 68 9.61 6.34 -4.37
C GLY A 68 8.70 6.49 -5.57
N ARG A 69 7.38 6.32 -5.36
CA ARG A 69 6.36 6.44 -6.40
C ARG A 69 6.30 7.85 -6.98
N SER A 70 5.88 7.92 -8.24
CA SER A 70 5.64 9.17 -8.97
C SER A 70 4.14 9.33 -9.32
N PRO A 71 3.26 9.67 -8.36
CA PRO A 71 1.81 9.76 -8.61
C PRO A 71 1.43 10.76 -9.70
N LYS A 72 2.28 11.77 -9.93
CA LYS A 72 2.07 12.79 -10.97
C LYS A 72 2.40 12.31 -12.38
N ASP A 73 3.07 11.16 -12.50
CA ASP A 73 3.44 10.55 -13.78
C ASP A 73 2.57 9.30 -14.09
N LYS A 74 1.49 9.10 -13.30
CA LYS A 74 0.52 8.02 -13.53
C LYS A 74 -0.67 8.54 -14.34
N PHE A 75 -0.97 7.84 -15.43
CA PHE A 75 -2.04 8.19 -16.38
C PHE A 75 -2.93 6.98 -16.65
N THR A 76 -4.21 7.25 -16.90
CA THR A 76 -5.18 6.24 -17.32
C THR A 76 -5.70 6.61 -18.71
N VAL A 77 -5.86 5.62 -19.56
CA VAL A 77 -6.50 5.81 -20.88
C VAL A 77 -7.96 6.23 -20.67
N ARG A 78 -8.32 7.37 -21.27
CA ARG A 78 -9.70 7.84 -21.29
C ARG A 78 -10.40 7.34 -22.55
N ASP A 79 -11.30 6.40 -22.36
CA ASP A 79 -12.09 5.75 -23.42
C ASP A 79 -13.53 5.54 -22.98
N ALA A 80 -14.33 4.85 -23.80
CA ALA A 80 -15.75 4.58 -23.48
C ALA A 80 -15.95 3.75 -22.20
N THR A 81 -14.97 2.95 -21.78
CA THR A 81 -15.05 2.10 -20.57
C THR A 81 -14.71 2.87 -19.29
N THR A 82 -13.85 3.87 -19.40
CA THR A 82 -13.35 4.65 -18.27
C THR A 82 -14.04 6.01 -18.10
N ASP A 83 -14.54 6.60 -19.19
CA ASP A 83 -15.02 8.00 -19.21
C ASP A 83 -16.06 8.31 -18.12
N LYS A 84 -17.03 7.41 -17.90
CA LYS A 84 -18.12 7.59 -16.94
C LYS A 84 -17.84 6.99 -15.56
N LYS A 85 -16.84 6.10 -15.44
CA LYS A 85 -16.56 5.35 -14.20
C LYS A 85 -15.43 5.96 -13.39
N MET A 86 -14.43 6.52 -14.09
CA MET A 86 -13.23 7.03 -13.45
C MET A 86 -13.48 8.30 -12.65
N TRP A 87 -12.87 8.37 -11.50
CA TRP A 87 -12.76 9.60 -10.72
C TRP A 87 -11.69 10.52 -11.30
N TRP A 88 -12.06 11.25 -12.36
CA TRP A 88 -11.10 12.12 -13.08
C TRP A 88 -10.58 13.30 -12.27
N ALA A 89 -11.27 13.69 -11.19
CA ALA A 89 -10.74 14.70 -10.26
C ALA A 89 -9.48 14.24 -9.51
N GLY A 90 -9.31 12.94 -9.34
CA GLY A 90 -8.15 12.34 -8.66
C GLY A 90 -7.19 11.60 -9.58
N ASN A 91 -7.50 11.48 -10.90
CA ASN A 91 -6.72 10.70 -11.85
C ASN A 91 -6.40 11.53 -13.11
N GLN A 92 -5.21 11.29 -13.68
CA GLN A 92 -4.79 11.93 -14.91
C GLN A 92 -5.12 11.03 -16.10
N SER A 93 -5.46 11.64 -17.23
CA SER A 93 -5.81 10.91 -18.44
C SER A 93 -4.79 11.10 -19.54
N ILE A 94 -4.68 10.07 -20.40
CA ILE A 94 -4.11 10.14 -21.75
C ILE A 94 -5.14 9.60 -22.74
N THR A 95 -5.02 9.97 -24.03
CA THR A 95 -5.90 9.42 -25.06
C THR A 95 -5.49 8.00 -25.45
N ALA A 96 -6.41 7.26 -26.06
CA ALA A 96 -6.10 5.93 -26.60
C ALA A 96 -5.00 5.97 -27.67
N GLU A 97 -4.94 7.04 -28.46
CA GLU A 97 -3.90 7.26 -29.48
C GLU A 97 -2.52 7.53 -28.86
N GLN A 98 -2.47 8.34 -27.80
CA GLN A 98 -1.24 8.59 -27.03
C GLN A 98 -0.72 7.31 -26.39
N PHE A 99 -1.63 6.52 -25.79
CA PHE A 99 -1.28 5.22 -25.22
C PHE A 99 -0.77 4.25 -26.30
N GLU A 100 -1.44 4.17 -27.45
CA GLU A 100 -0.99 3.30 -28.56
C GLU A 100 0.40 3.71 -29.04
N THR A 101 0.65 5.01 -29.20
CA THR A 101 1.97 5.54 -29.57
C THR A 101 3.04 5.13 -28.54
N LEU A 102 2.73 5.31 -27.25
CA LEU A 102 3.61 4.90 -26.15
C LEU A 102 3.87 3.39 -26.17
N TYR A 103 2.81 2.60 -26.37
CA TYR A 103 2.91 1.13 -26.44
C TYR A 103 3.82 0.67 -27.58
N GLN A 104 3.67 1.23 -28.78
CA GLN A 104 4.53 0.88 -29.92
C GLN A 104 5.99 1.28 -29.68
N ASP A 105 6.23 2.42 -29.05
CA ASP A 105 7.58 2.85 -28.69
C ASP A 105 8.21 1.96 -27.62
N PHE A 106 7.42 1.45 -26.65
CA PHE A 106 7.86 0.41 -25.69
C PHE A 106 8.24 -0.88 -26.39
N LEU A 107 7.42 -1.35 -27.33
CA LEU A 107 7.70 -2.58 -28.09
C LEU A 107 8.98 -2.45 -28.91
N LYS A 108 9.19 -1.31 -29.56
CA LYS A 108 10.41 -1.00 -30.30
C LYS A 108 11.63 -0.90 -29.38
N HIS A 109 11.48 -0.30 -28.21
CA HIS A 109 12.54 -0.20 -27.20
C HIS A 109 12.98 -1.57 -26.66
N ALA A 110 12.07 -2.54 -26.63
CA ALA A 110 12.35 -3.90 -26.20
C ALA A 110 13.17 -4.71 -27.22
N GLU A 111 13.19 -4.33 -28.50
CA GLU A 111 13.91 -5.09 -29.54
C GLU A 111 15.41 -5.25 -29.21
N GLY A 112 15.93 -6.44 -29.40
CA GLY A 112 17.32 -6.78 -29.09
C GLY A 112 17.64 -6.99 -27.61
N LYS A 113 16.70 -6.71 -26.71
CA LYS A 113 16.91 -6.85 -25.27
C LYS A 113 16.60 -8.27 -24.77
N SER A 114 17.17 -8.61 -23.60
CA SER A 114 16.75 -9.75 -22.82
C SER A 114 15.74 -9.28 -21.78
N LEU A 115 14.61 -10.02 -21.64
CA LEU A 115 13.56 -9.69 -20.69
C LEU A 115 13.38 -10.82 -19.69
N PHE A 116 12.92 -10.48 -18.50
CA PHE A 116 12.47 -11.39 -17.46
C PHE A 116 10.95 -11.33 -17.39
N ALA A 117 10.30 -12.49 -17.42
CA ALA A 117 8.85 -12.61 -17.36
C ALA A 117 8.43 -13.39 -16.11
N GLN A 118 7.44 -12.90 -15.40
CA GLN A 118 6.82 -13.59 -14.26
C GLN A 118 5.30 -13.71 -14.46
N ASP A 119 4.78 -14.90 -14.23
CA ASP A 119 3.36 -15.21 -14.15
C ASP A 119 2.96 -15.28 -12.67
N LEU A 120 2.04 -14.44 -12.23
CA LEU A 120 1.74 -14.22 -10.82
C LEU A 120 0.24 -13.97 -10.62
N TYR A 121 -0.23 -14.11 -9.38
CA TYR A 121 -1.59 -13.76 -9.00
C TYR A 121 -1.61 -12.50 -8.12
N GLY A 122 -2.45 -11.52 -8.47
CA GLY A 122 -2.90 -10.47 -7.55
C GLY A 122 -4.17 -10.92 -6.85
N GLY A 123 -4.05 -11.35 -5.60
CA GLY A 123 -5.17 -11.82 -4.78
C GLY A 123 -5.10 -13.30 -4.41
N ALA A 124 -5.28 -13.59 -3.11
CA ALA A 124 -5.24 -14.93 -2.54
C ALA A 124 -6.55 -15.71 -2.72
N ASP A 125 -7.69 -15.02 -2.95
CA ASP A 125 -8.95 -15.71 -3.23
C ASP A 125 -9.03 -16.08 -4.71
N PRO A 126 -9.08 -17.39 -5.06
CA PRO A 126 -9.15 -17.85 -6.45
C PRO A 126 -10.35 -17.30 -7.24
N ALA A 127 -11.46 -16.95 -6.57
CA ALA A 127 -12.63 -16.38 -7.21
C ALA A 127 -12.43 -14.95 -7.68
N TYR A 128 -11.51 -14.19 -7.05
CA TYR A 128 -11.35 -12.75 -7.26
C TYR A 128 -9.94 -12.33 -7.71
N ARG A 129 -8.97 -13.27 -7.70
CA ARG A 129 -7.60 -12.99 -8.11
C ARG A 129 -7.51 -12.58 -9.59
N ILE A 130 -6.53 -11.75 -9.91
CA ILE A 130 -6.18 -11.39 -11.28
C ILE A 130 -4.88 -12.08 -11.70
N LYS A 131 -4.89 -12.74 -12.85
CA LYS A 131 -3.72 -13.41 -13.44
C LYS A 131 -2.85 -12.39 -14.14
N THR A 132 -1.72 -12.07 -13.53
CA THR A 132 -0.83 -10.99 -13.97
C THR A 132 0.43 -11.54 -14.59
N ARG A 133 0.79 -11.07 -15.78
CA ARG A 133 2.10 -11.28 -16.40
C ARG A 133 2.89 -9.99 -16.37
N VAL A 134 4.11 -10.07 -15.88
CA VAL A 134 5.03 -8.93 -15.83
C VAL A 134 6.22 -9.23 -16.72
N PHE A 135 6.56 -8.33 -17.64
CA PHE A 135 7.81 -8.30 -18.36
C PHE A 135 8.65 -7.15 -17.85
N THR A 136 9.92 -7.40 -17.56
CA THR A 136 10.85 -6.35 -17.12
C THR A 136 12.26 -6.55 -17.69
N GLU A 137 13.02 -5.46 -17.81
CA GLU A 137 14.42 -5.49 -18.26
C GLU A 137 15.38 -6.03 -17.19
N LEU A 138 15.03 -5.90 -15.90
CA LEU A 138 15.93 -6.14 -14.78
C LEU A 138 15.58 -7.43 -14.02
N ALA A 139 16.61 -8.22 -13.73
CA ALA A 139 16.44 -9.45 -12.97
C ALA A 139 15.97 -9.17 -11.53
N TRP A 140 16.48 -8.09 -10.91
CA TRP A 140 16.05 -7.73 -9.54
C TRP A 140 14.61 -7.19 -9.49
N HIS A 141 14.09 -6.51 -10.54
CA HIS A 141 12.67 -6.16 -10.67
C HIS A 141 11.80 -7.41 -10.79
N SER A 142 12.26 -8.41 -11.56
CA SER A 142 11.60 -9.70 -11.67
C SER A 142 11.56 -10.42 -10.32
N LEU A 143 12.64 -10.38 -9.53
CA LEU A 143 12.68 -10.92 -8.18
C LEU A 143 11.72 -10.16 -7.25
N PHE A 144 11.76 -8.82 -7.29
CA PHE A 144 10.89 -7.97 -6.49
C PHE A 144 9.41 -8.31 -6.70
N ILE A 145 8.94 -8.31 -7.95
CA ILE A 145 7.52 -8.56 -8.21
C ILE A 145 7.11 -10.01 -7.93
N ARG A 146 8.02 -10.98 -8.15
CA ARG A 146 7.84 -12.37 -7.74
C ARG A 146 7.71 -12.52 -6.22
N THR A 147 8.41 -11.68 -5.46
CA THR A 147 8.35 -11.67 -4.00
C THR A 147 7.03 -11.08 -3.52
N LEU A 148 6.55 -10.01 -4.16
CA LEU A 148 5.38 -9.27 -3.70
C LEU A 148 4.05 -9.84 -4.18
N LEU A 149 3.96 -10.44 -5.37
CA LEU A 149 2.73 -11.08 -5.81
C LEU A 149 2.72 -12.58 -5.49
N ILE A 150 1.53 -13.17 -5.53
CA ILE A 150 1.35 -14.59 -5.19
C ILE A 150 1.85 -15.44 -6.35
N ARG A 151 2.71 -16.38 -6.04
CA ARG A 151 3.31 -17.32 -7.01
C ARG A 151 2.33 -18.45 -7.32
N PRO A 152 2.07 -18.75 -8.61
CA PRO A 152 1.42 -19.99 -9.00
C PRO A 152 2.23 -21.22 -8.58
N GLU A 153 1.55 -22.33 -8.38
CA GLU A 153 2.22 -23.62 -8.29
C GLU A 153 2.92 -23.96 -9.62
N ALA A 154 4.03 -24.68 -9.57
CA ALA A 154 4.84 -24.98 -10.76
C ALA A 154 4.02 -25.61 -11.90
N ILE A 155 3.04 -26.46 -11.57
CA ILE A 155 2.17 -27.12 -12.55
C ILE A 155 1.22 -26.13 -13.24
N GLU A 156 0.83 -25.05 -12.59
CA GLU A 156 -0.09 -24.03 -13.13
C GLU A 156 0.58 -23.19 -14.23
N LEU A 157 1.91 -23.05 -14.19
CA LEU A 157 2.66 -22.20 -15.12
C LEU A 157 2.50 -22.63 -16.59
N SER A 158 2.42 -23.93 -16.84
CA SER A 158 2.26 -24.47 -18.20
C SER A 158 0.88 -24.19 -18.82
N THR A 159 -0.11 -23.86 -17.99
CA THR A 159 -1.49 -23.55 -18.39
C THR A 159 -1.91 -22.11 -18.06
N PHE A 160 -0.98 -21.28 -17.56
CA PHE A 160 -1.27 -19.93 -17.14
C PHE A 160 -1.72 -19.03 -18.32
N VAL A 161 -2.90 -18.45 -18.19
CA VAL A 161 -3.45 -17.49 -19.17
C VAL A 161 -3.52 -16.13 -18.49
N PRO A 162 -2.65 -15.17 -18.87
CA PRO A 162 -2.64 -13.84 -18.24
C PRO A 162 -3.89 -13.04 -18.59
N GLU A 163 -4.38 -12.28 -17.62
CA GLU A 163 -5.49 -11.33 -17.75
C GLU A 163 -4.99 -9.89 -17.74
N LEU A 164 -3.97 -9.60 -16.95
CA LEU A 164 -3.28 -8.30 -16.89
C LEU A 164 -1.84 -8.47 -17.35
N THR A 165 -1.36 -7.54 -18.17
CA THR A 165 0.04 -7.51 -18.61
C THR A 165 0.69 -6.20 -18.17
N ILE A 166 1.84 -6.29 -17.51
CA ILE A 166 2.68 -5.16 -17.14
C ILE A 166 3.96 -5.27 -17.97
N ILE A 167 4.34 -4.19 -18.65
CA ILE A 167 5.61 -4.06 -19.35
C ILE A 167 6.39 -2.94 -18.66
N ASP A 168 7.42 -3.33 -17.92
CA ASP A 168 8.25 -2.47 -17.10
C ASP A 168 9.63 -2.32 -17.75
N MET A 169 9.90 -1.14 -18.28
CA MET A 169 11.14 -0.78 -18.99
C MET A 169 11.81 0.40 -18.31
N PRO A 170 12.56 0.20 -17.23
CA PRO A 170 13.21 1.29 -16.49
C PRO A 170 14.12 2.16 -17.34
N SER A 171 14.74 1.61 -18.38
CA SER A 171 15.61 2.34 -19.30
C SER A 171 14.85 3.15 -20.38
N PHE A 172 13.54 2.95 -20.53
CA PHE A 172 12.74 3.73 -21.46
C PHE A 172 12.52 5.16 -20.94
N ARG A 173 12.64 6.14 -21.83
CA ARG A 173 12.34 7.54 -21.53
C ARG A 173 11.18 8.01 -22.38
N ALA A 174 10.10 8.44 -21.73
CA ALA A 174 8.94 8.97 -22.43
C ALA A 174 9.22 10.38 -22.99
N ASP A 175 8.61 10.69 -24.14
CA ASP A 175 8.57 12.05 -24.67
C ASP A 175 7.22 12.68 -24.29
N PRO A 176 7.20 13.70 -23.42
CA PRO A 176 5.96 14.34 -22.98
C PRO A 176 5.06 14.83 -24.11
N LYS A 177 5.64 15.37 -25.19
CA LYS A 177 4.89 15.89 -26.33
C LYS A 177 4.26 14.79 -27.19
N ARG A 178 4.99 13.69 -27.34
CA ARG A 178 4.58 12.55 -28.17
C ARG A 178 3.60 11.64 -27.46
N HIS A 179 3.80 11.41 -26.13
CA HIS A 179 3.06 10.44 -25.36
C HIS A 179 1.98 11.06 -24.45
N GLY A 180 1.89 12.41 -24.41
CA GLY A 180 0.91 13.10 -23.56
C GLY A 180 1.15 12.97 -22.06
N CYS A 181 2.34 12.56 -21.64
CA CYS A 181 2.77 12.48 -20.24
C CYS A 181 3.40 13.81 -19.77
N LYS A 182 3.79 13.88 -18.50
CA LYS A 182 4.34 15.11 -17.89
C LYS A 182 5.85 15.17 -17.87
N SER A 183 6.51 14.02 -17.84
CA SER A 183 7.96 13.88 -17.73
C SER A 183 8.44 12.69 -18.55
N GLU A 184 9.73 12.39 -18.48
CA GLU A 184 10.33 11.18 -19.07
C GLU A 184 9.95 9.90 -18.30
N ASN A 185 9.42 10.05 -17.08
CA ASN A 185 8.87 8.95 -16.30
C ASN A 185 7.37 8.79 -16.60
N VAL A 186 6.90 7.57 -16.76
CA VAL A 186 5.50 7.28 -17.09
C VAL A 186 5.01 5.96 -16.51
N VAL A 187 3.82 6.01 -15.92
CA VAL A 187 3.01 4.83 -15.58
C VAL A 187 1.68 5.00 -16.31
N ALA A 188 1.42 4.24 -17.35
CA ALA A 188 0.22 4.33 -18.16
C ALA A 188 -0.62 3.05 -18.05
N ILE A 189 -1.91 3.20 -17.71
CA ILE A 189 -2.84 2.09 -17.49
C ILE A 189 -3.96 2.15 -18.54
N ASP A 190 -4.10 1.09 -19.31
CA ASP A 190 -5.25 0.83 -20.18
C ASP A 190 -6.11 -0.27 -19.56
N PHE A 191 -7.22 0.11 -18.93
CA PHE A 191 -8.13 -0.86 -18.31
C PHE A 191 -8.86 -1.71 -19.34
N ALA A 192 -9.23 -1.17 -20.50
CA ALA A 192 -9.95 -1.94 -21.53
C ALA A 192 -9.09 -3.08 -22.09
N ARG A 193 -7.80 -2.81 -22.32
CA ARG A 193 -6.83 -3.80 -22.82
C ARG A 193 -6.16 -4.59 -21.69
N LYS A 194 -6.28 -4.14 -20.45
CA LYS A 194 -5.58 -4.67 -19.28
C LYS A 194 -4.06 -4.68 -19.48
N ILE A 195 -3.53 -3.55 -19.92
CA ILE A 195 -2.11 -3.32 -20.14
C ILE A 195 -1.64 -2.16 -19.27
N VAL A 196 -0.49 -2.35 -18.61
CA VAL A 196 0.23 -1.30 -17.89
C VAL A 196 1.61 -1.16 -18.47
N LEU A 197 2.00 0.09 -18.74
CA LEU A 197 3.35 0.47 -19.20
C LEU A 197 4.02 1.28 -18.10
N ILE A 198 5.23 0.88 -17.71
CA ILE A 198 6.05 1.58 -16.71
C ILE A 198 7.39 1.85 -17.33
N GLY A 199 7.81 3.12 -17.40
CA GLY A 199 9.07 3.54 -17.98
C GLY A 199 9.70 4.70 -17.23
N GLY A 200 11.02 4.79 -17.27
CA GLY A 200 11.77 5.93 -16.72
C GLY A 200 12.11 5.82 -15.24
N SER A 201 11.55 4.88 -14.51
CA SER A 201 11.79 4.68 -13.07
C SER A 201 12.38 3.30 -12.79
N TYR A 202 13.42 3.28 -11.94
CA TYR A 202 13.95 2.04 -11.36
C TYR A 202 13.25 1.67 -10.04
N TYR A 203 12.29 2.46 -9.55
CA TYR A 203 11.52 2.14 -8.36
C TYR A 203 10.51 1.02 -8.66
N ALA A 204 10.82 -0.19 -8.20
CA ALA A 204 10.07 -1.40 -8.53
C ALA A 204 8.63 -1.41 -7.98
N GLY A 205 8.33 -0.63 -6.95
CA GLY A 205 7.02 -0.54 -6.30
C GLY A 205 5.88 -0.09 -7.22
N GLU A 206 6.15 0.52 -8.38
CA GLU A 206 5.12 0.90 -9.35
C GLU A 206 4.43 -0.33 -9.96
N MET A 207 5.14 -1.44 -10.19
CA MET A 207 4.56 -2.70 -10.69
C MET A 207 3.48 -3.22 -9.72
N LYS A 208 3.82 -3.34 -8.43
CA LYS A 208 2.91 -3.76 -7.37
C LYS A 208 1.68 -2.86 -7.31
N LYS A 209 1.89 -1.54 -7.24
CA LYS A 209 0.80 -0.56 -7.10
C LYS A 209 -0.08 -0.46 -8.34
N SER A 210 0.42 -0.82 -9.51
CA SER A 210 -0.38 -0.94 -10.72
C SER A 210 -1.38 -2.11 -10.66
N VAL A 211 -0.97 -3.24 -10.08
CA VAL A 211 -1.89 -4.37 -9.80
C VAL A 211 -2.96 -3.95 -8.80
N PHE A 212 -2.58 -3.28 -7.71
CA PHE A 212 -3.53 -2.75 -6.72
C PHE A 212 -4.52 -1.76 -7.34
N THR A 213 -4.06 -0.80 -8.14
CA THR A 213 -4.94 0.13 -8.86
C THR A 213 -5.90 -0.62 -9.79
N THR A 214 -5.44 -1.68 -10.46
CA THR A 214 -6.27 -2.51 -11.33
C THR A 214 -7.35 -3.25 -10.54
N LEU A 215 -7.01 -3.82 -9.39
CA LEU A 215 -7.98 -4.47 -8.50
C LEU A 215 -8.98 -3.46 -7.93
N ASN A 216 -8.55 -2.25 -7.58
CA ASN A 216 -9.44 -1.15 -7.15
C ASN A 216 -10.46 -0.76 -8.23
N TYR A 217 -10.14 -0.96 -9.51
CA TYR A 217 -11.07 -0.69 -10.62
C TYR A 217 -12.10 -1.81 -10.82
N TYR A 218 -11.66 -3.08 -10.80
CA TYR A 218 -12.52 -4.20 -11.19
C TYR A 218 -13.30 -4.84 -10.03
N LEU A 219 -12.77 -4.87 -8.82
CA LEU A 219 -13.35 -5.61 -7.71
C LEU A 219 -14.66 -5.02 -7.16
N PRO A 220 -14.87 -3.69 -7.12
CA PRO A 220 -16.14 -3.13 -6.64
C PRO A 220 -17.37 -3.64 -7.43
N GLU A 221 -17.28 -3.78 -8.75
CA GLU A 221 -18.37 -4.32 -9.58
C GLU A 221 -18.65 -5.82 -9.31
N ARG A 222 -17.70 -6.51 -8.66
CA ARG A 222 -17.83 -7.92 -8.27
C ARG A 222 -18.23 -8.09 -6.80
N GLY A 223 -18.63 -7.01 -6.12
CA GLY A 223 -19.04 -7.02 -4.72
C GLY A 223 -17.89 -7.24 -3.72
N VAL A 224 -16.65 -6.97 -4.12
CA VAL A 224 -15.47 -7.03 -3.25
C VAL A 224 -14.92 -5.63 -3.05
N MET A 225 -14.78 -5.21 -1.80
CA MET A 225 -14.15 -3.94 -1.43
C MET A 225 -12.64 -4.08 -1.39
N PRO A 226 -11.90 -3.46 -2.31
CA PRO A 226 -10.44 -3.38 -2.21
C PRO A 226 -10.04 -2.32 -1.19
N MET A 227 -8.98 -2.61 -0.42
CA MET A 227 -8.59 -1.79 0.72
C MET A 227 -7.07 -1.64 0.79
N HIS A 228 -6.60 -0.40 0.99
CA HIS A 228 -5.23 -0.12 1.40
C HIS A 228 -5.13 -0.25 2.93
N CYS A 229 -5.02 -1.46 3.39
CA CYS A 229 -5.00 -1.82 4.80
C CYS A 229 -4.13 -3.05 5.06
N SER A 230 -3.64 -3.21 6.28
CA SER A 230 -3.12 -4.48 6.76
C SER A 230 -4.24 -5.31 7.43
N ALA A 231 -4.03 -6.61 7.60
CA ALA A 231 -4.99 -7.50 8.24
C ALA A 231 -4.30 -8.59 9.05
N ASN A 232 -4.90 -8.94 10.19
CA ASN A 232 -4.53 -10.10 10.98
C ASN A 232 -5.77 -10.81 11.54
N VAL A 233 -5.58 -12.02 12.04
CA VAL A 233 -6.64 -12.82 12.66
C VAL A 233 -6.17 -13.39 14.00
N GLY A 234 -6.97 -13.23 15.04
CA GLY A 234 -6.74 -13.82 16.35
C GLY A 234 -7.11 -15.30 16.40
N ALA A 235 -6.71 -15.98 17.48
CA ALA A 235 -6.94 -17.40 17.69
C ALA A 235 -8.42 -17.83 17.67
N ARG A 236 -9.34 -16.88 17.92
CA ARG A 236 -10.81 -17.11 17.88
C ARG A 236 -11.44 -16.85 16.52
N GLY A 237 -10.62 -16.59 15.47
CA GLY A 237 -11.10 -16.20 14.14
C GLY A 237 -11.56 -14.75 14.05
N ASP A 238 -11.21 -13.93 15.02
CA ASP A 238 -11.51 -12.50 15.10
C ASP A 238 -10.57 -11.71 14.20
N THR A 239 -10.95 -11.58 12.95
CA THR A 239 -10.20 -10.80 11.96
C THR A 239 -10.27 -9.31 12.29
N ALA A 240 -9.14 -8.62 12.18
CA ALA A 240 -9.02 -7.18 12.26
C ALA A 240 -8.35 -6.63 11.00
N ILE A 241 -8.86 -5.50 10.50
CA ILE A 241 -8.28 -4.75 9.38
C ILE A 241 -7.85 -3.37 9.86
N PHE A 242 -6.70 -2.88 9.36
CA PHE A 242 -6.05 -1.67 9.83
C PHE A 242 -5.83 -0.73 8.66
N PHE A 243 -6.60 0.33 8.58
CA PHE A 243 -6.37 1.43 7.65
C PHE A 243 -5.35 2.39 8.24
N GLY A 244 -4.53 2.99 7.39
CA GLY A 244 -3.54 3.98 7.80
C GLY A 244 -2.54 4.28 6.69
N LEU A 245 -1.96 5.46 6.71
CA LEU A 245 -0.91 5.87 5.80
C LEU A 245 0.48 5.42 6.27
N SER A 246 1.48 5.65 5.45
CA SER A 246 2.88 5.40 5.84
C SER A 246 3.25 6.17 7.12
N GLY A 247 3.90 5.51 8.07
CA GLY A 247 4.31 6.11 9.33
C GLY A 247 3.26 6.10 10.45
N THR A 248 2.03 5.61 10.20
CA THR A 248 1.02 5.44 11.25
C THR A 248 1.20 4.16 12.08
N GLY A 249 2.13 3.29 11.69
CA GLY A 249 2.38 2.02 12.38
C GLY A 249 1.56 0.84 11.88
N LYS A 250 0.95 0.93 10.68
CA LYS A 250 0.11 -0.12 10.10
C LYS A 250 0.80 -1.49 10.12
N THR A 251 2.00 -1.63 9.56
CA THR A 251 2.78 -2.87 9.51
C THR A 251 3.16 -3.34 10.93
N THR A 252 3.70 -2.44 11.75
CA THR A 252 4.16 -2.74 13.13
C THR A 252 3.03 -3.22 14.05
N LEU A 253 1.83 -2.62 13.92
CA LEU A 253 0.69 -2.94 14.78
C LEU A 253 -0.08 -4.19 14.32
N SER A 254 -0.08 -4.48 13.01
CA SER A 254 -0.70 -5.70 12.49
C SER A 254 0.18 -6.94 12.64
N ALA A 255 1.51 -6.79 12.73
CA ALA A 255 2.48 -7.85 13.01
C ALA A 255 2.55 -8.14 14.53
N ASP A 256 1.45 -8.61 15.11
CA ASP A 256 1.37 -9.02 16.51
C ASP A 256 1.74 -10.51 16.62
N PRO A 257 2.70 -10.92 17.49
CA PRO A 257 3.11 -12.32 17.64
C PRO A 257 1.97 -13.26 18.10
N ASN A 258 0.91 -12.72 18.71
CA ASN A 258 -0.25 -13.48 19.16
C ASN A 258 -1.38 -13.56 18.13
N ARG A 259 -1.21 -12.97 16.96
CA ARG A 259 -2.21 -12.95 15.88
C ARG A 259 -1.55 -13.36 14.56
N THR A 260 -2.27 -14.10 13.73
CA THR A 260 -1.76 -14.52 12.42
C THR A 260 -1.85 -13.35 11.43
N LEU A 261 -0.73 -12.93 10.88
CA LEU A 261 -0.67 -11.91 9.83
C LEU A 261 -1.27 -12.43 8.53
N ILE A 262 -2.25 -11.74 7.97
CA ILE A 262 -2.82 -12.04 6.65
C ILE A 262 -2.04 -11.30 5.56
N GLY A 263 -1.71 -10.04 5.81
CA GLY A 263 -0.86 -9.19 4.97
C GLY A 263 -0.71 -7.81 5.59
N ASP A 264 0.28 -7.05 5.09
CA ASP A 264 0.68 -5.79 5.71
C ASP A 264 0.17 -4.53 4.99
N ASP A 265 -0.39 -4.63 3.74
CA ASP A 265 -0.66 -3.43 2.95
C ASP A 265 -1.94 -3.45 2.10
N GLU A 266 -2.31 -4.53 1.40
CA GLU A 266 -3.38 -4.52 0.39
C GLU A 266 -4.29 -5.76 0.51
N HIS A 267 -5.59 -5.54 0.70
CA HIS A 267 -6.57 -6.61 0.89
C HIS A 267 -7.88 -6.37 0.13
N GLY A 268 -8.62 -7.45 -0.12
CA GLY A 268 -10.01 -7.42 -0.53
C GLY A 268 -10.93 -7.92 0.58
N TRP A 269 -12.06 -7.26 0.78
CA TRP A 269 -13.14 -7.72 1.66
C TRP A 269 -14.34 -8.12 0.81
N GLY A 270 -14.59 -9.41 0.73
CA GLY A 270 -15.63 -10.01 -0.08
C GLY A 270 -16.61 -10.87 0.71
N PRO A 271 -17.52 -11.57 0.02
CA PRO A 271 -18.53 -12.42 0.64
C PRO A 271 -17.94 -13.53 1.56
N ASN A 272 -16.74 -14.00 1.26
CA ASN A 272 -16.08 -15.07 1.99
C ASN A 272 -15.12 -14.58 3.10
N GLY A 273 -15.03 -13.28 3.35
CA GLY A 273 -14.10 -12.68 4.30
C GLY A 273 -13.04 -11.82 3.63
N VAL A 274 -11.90 -11.66 4.32
CA VAL A 274 -10.77 -10.85 3.87
C VAL A 274 -9.72 -11.73 3.19
N PHE A 275 -9.11 -11.23 2.12
CA PHE A 275 -7.98 -11.89 1.47
C PHE A 275 -6.90 -10.90 1.05
N ASN A 276 -5.66 -11.31 1.19
CA ASN A 276 -4.49 -10.54 0.80
C ASN A 276 -4.37 -10.48 -0.73
N PHE A 277 -3.97 -9.33 -1.27
CA PHE A 277 -3.64 -9.21 -2.69
C PHE A 277 -2.22 -9.66 -3.01
N GLU A 278 -1.40 -9.80 -1.98
CA GLU A 278 0.05 -9.99 -2.09
C GLU A 278 0.51 -11.34 -1.54
N GLY A 279 1.71 -11.75 -1.99
CA GLY A 279 2.44 -12.91 -1.48
C GLY A 279 3.68 -12.55 -0.66
N GLY A 280 3.91 -11.27 -0.43
CA GLY A 280 5.04 -10.73 0.31
C GLY A 280 4.70 -9.43 1.02
N CYS A 281 5.68 -8.87 1.73
CA CYS A 281 5.61 -7.60 2.42
C CYS A 281 6.59 -6.60 1.79
N TYR A 282 6.23 -5.31 1.84
CA TYR A 282 7.08 -4.22 1.35
C TYR A 282 7.23 -3.15 2.44
N ALA A 283 8.13 -3.44 3.37
CA ALA A 283 8.33 -2.64 4.57
C ALA A 283 9.29 -1.45 4.33
N LYS A 284 9.05 -0.35 5.05
CA LYS A 284 10.02 0.74 5.20
C LYS A 284 11.08 0.28 6.20
N CYS A 285 12.36 0.44 5.87
CA CYS A 285 13.44 -0.05 6.72
C CYS A 285 14.41 1.02 7.24
N ILE A 286 14.18 2.31 6.98
CA ILE A 286 14.92 3.35 7.71
C ILE A 286 14.65 3.24 9.22
N LYS A 287 15.72 3.19 10.02
CA LYS A 287 15.68 3.00 11.48
C LYS A 287 14.99 1.70 11.92
N LEU A 288 15.09 0.67 11.09
CA LEU A 288 14.56 -0.66 11.43
C LEU A 288 15.39 -1.26 12.58
N SER A 289 14.76 -1.36 13.76
CA SER A 289 15.40 -1.87 14.97
C SER A 289 15.19 -3.37 15.12
N LYS A 290 16.26 -4.10 15.33
CA LYS A 290 16.23 -5.54 15.63
C LYS A 290 15.48 -5.85 16.94
N GLU A 291 15.54 -4.93 17.91
CA GLU A 291 14.89 -5.07 19.21
C GLU A 291 13.40 -4.75 19.16
N ALA A 292 13.02 -3.75 18.36
CA ALA A 292 11.63 -3.31 18.26
C ALA A 292 10.79 -4.12 17.26
N GLU A 293 11.42 -4.59 16.17
CA GLU A 293 10.77 -5.29 15.05
C GLU A 293 11.60 -6.49 14.58
N PRO A 294 11.85 -7.48 15.47
CA PRO A 294 12.79 -8.58 15.21
C PRO A 294 12.41 -9.43 14.00
N GLU A 295 11.12 -9.68 13.76
CA GLU A 295 10.65 -10.49 12.63
C GLU A 295 10.88 -9.76 11.29
N ILE A 296 10.59 -8.46 11.22
CA ILE A 296 10.79 -7.66 10.01
C ILE A 296 12.28 -7.52 9.72
N HIS A 297 13.09 -7.29 10.76
CA HIS A 297 14.54 -7.23 10.62
C HIS A 297 15.11 -8.55 10.07
N ALA A 298 14.76 -9.69 10.68
CA ALA A 298 15.20 -11.01 10.24
C ALA A 298 14.73 -11.35 8.82
N ALA A 299 13.50 -10.94 8.44
CA ALA A 299 12.97 -11.12 7.09
C ALA A 299 13.73 -10.27 6.06
N SER A 300 14.13 -9.06 6.44
CA SER A 300 14.78 -8.08 5.54
C SER A 300 16.24 -8.39 5.25
N THR A 301 16.97 -9.07 6.14
CA THR A 301 18.43 -9.26 6.02
C THR A 301 18.82 -10.59 5.37
N ARG A 302 17.90 -11.51 5.12
CA ARG A 302 18.20 -12.86 4.62
C ARG A 302 18.08 -13.00 3.10
N PHE A 303 18.67 -14.09 2.57
CA PHE A 303 18.51 -14.48 1.17
C PHE A 303 17.03 -14.60 0.78
N GLY A 304 16.69 -14.01 -0.37
CA GLY A 304 15.30 -13.93 -0.86
C GLY A 304 14.65 -12.57 -0.63
N ALA A 305 15.22 -11.73 0.24
CA ALA A 305 14.81 -10.33 0.40
C ALA A 305 15.50 -9.42 -0.64
N VAL A 306 14.81 -8.35 -1.03
CA VAL A 306 15.33 -7.27 -1.86
C VAL A 306 15.30 -5.97 -1.06
N LEU A 307 16.45 -5.33 -0.90
CA LEU A 307 16.59 -4.04 -0.25
C LEU A 307 16.78 -2.95 -1.32
N GLU A 308 15.98 -1.89 -1.23
CA GLU A 308 16.09 -0.72 -2.11
C GLU A 308 16.70 0.45 -1.36
N ASN A 309 17.77 1.00 -1.93
CA ASN A 309 18.46 2.22 -1.48
C ASN A 309 19.03 2.16 -0.05
N CYS A 310 19.20 0.98 0.53
CA CYS A 310 19.89 0.83 1.80
C CYS A 310 21.38 1.04 1.61
N VAL A 311 22.02 1.65 2.60
CA VAL A 311 23.48 1.81 2.63
C VAL A 311 24.11 0.53 3.17
N LEU A 312 25.19 0.12 2.55
CA LEU A 312 26.02 -1.00 2.99
C LEU A 312 27.37 -0.46 3.44
N ASP A 313 27.92 -1.03 4.49
CA ASP A 313 29.31 -0.77 4.84
C ASP A 313 30.25 -1.31 3.73
N ASP A 314 31.29 -0.54 3.41
CA ASP A 314 32.17 -0.82 2.26
C ASP A 314 32.99 -2.09 2.43
N ASP A 315 33.36 -2.44 3.66
CA ASP A 315 34.27 -3.56 3.94
C ASP A 315 33.55 -4.90 4.04
N ASN A 316 32.43 -4.94 4.79
CA ASN A 316 31.72 -6.17 5.16
C ASN A 316 30.36 -6.31 4.51
N ARG A 317 29.85 -5.25 3.85
CA ARG A 317 28.50 -5.18 3.26
C ARG A 317 27.36 -5.43 4.26
N VAL A 318 27.58 -5.06 5.51
CA VAL A 318 26.53 -5.04 6.52
C VAL A 318 25.58 -3.88 6.22
N VAL A 319 24.28 -4.13 6.33
CA VAL A 319 23.27 -3.09 6.05
C VAL A 319 23.22 -2.11 7.21
N ASP A 320 23.35 -0.81 6.91
CA ASP A 320 23.08 0.27 7.85
C ASP A 320 21.66 0.80 7.64
N PHE A 321 20.75 0.38 8.50
CA PHE A 321 19.36 0.86 8.45
C PHE A 321 19.17 2.27 9.03
N ASP A 322 20.16 2.82 9.72
CA ASP A 322 20.10 4.17 10.27
C ASP A 322 20.57 5.23 9.27
N ASP A 323 21.31 4.83 8.24
CA ASP A 323 21.80 5.74 7.20
C ASP A 323 20.73 6.05 6.16
N GLY A 324 20.24 7.29 6.20
CA GLY A 324 19.30 7.86 5.23
C GLY A 324 19.96 8.70 4.13
N SER A 325 21.28 8.61 3.92
CA SER A 325 22.01 9.47 2.98
C SER A 325 21.55 9.34 1.53
N LYS A 326 21.14 8.14 1.09
CA LYS A 326 20.52 7.93 -0.22
C LYS A 326 19.06 8.38 -0.26
N THR A 327 18.30 8.03 0.76
CA THR A 327 16.89 8.41 0.96
C THR A 327 16.40 7.92 2.32
N GLU A 328 15.46 8.64 2.92
CA GLU A 328 14.72 8.12 4.07
C GLU A 328 13.61 7.11 3.68
N ASN A 329 13.39 6.86 2.38
CA ASN A 329 12.44 5.88 1.88
C ASN A 329 13.08 4.55 1.51
N THR A 330 14.06 4.10 2.31
CA THR A 330 14.64 2.76 2.15
C THR A 330 13.56 1.70 2.34
N ARG A 331 13.60 0.65 1.51
CA ARG A 331 12.56 -0.39 1.49
C ARG A 331 13.15 -1.80 1.51
N SER A 332 12.38 -2.71 2.10
CA SER A 332 12.63 -4.14 2.04
C SER A 332 11.41 -4.87 1.49
N ALA A 333 11.61 -5.63 0.43
CA ALA A 333 10.62 -6.57 -0.11
C ALA A 333 11.04 -7.99 0.28
N TYR A 334 10.16 -8.71 0.97
CA TYR A 334 10.41 -10.09 1.39
C TYR A 334 9.13 -10.95 1.30
N PRO A 335 9.26 -12.27 1.06
CA PRO A 335 8.12 -13.17 1.05
C PRO A 335 7.36 -13.17 2.37
N LEU A 336 6.04 -13.28 2.32
CA LEU A 336 5.18 -13.26 3.51
C LEU A 336 5.52 -14.41 4.48
N ASP A 337 5.92 -15.56 3.97
CA ASP A 337 6.31 -16.74 4.75
C ASP A 337 7.64 -16.58 5.51
N PHE A 338 8.34 -15.44 5.35
CA PHE A 338 9.47 -15.07 6.21
C PHE A 338 9.02 -14.60 7.59
N ILE A 339 7.76 -14.20 7.74
CA ILE A 339 7.14 -13.86 9.02
C ILE A 339 6.58 -15.15 9.64
N PRO A 340 7.05 -15.58 10.82
CA PRO A 340 6.75 -16.90 11.38
C PRO A 340 5.27 -17.21 11.58
N ASN A 341 4.47 -16.20 11.94
CA ASN A 341 3.03 -16.33 12.19
C ASN A 341 2.17 -15.79 11.02
N ALA A 342 2.70 -15.75 9.80
CA ALA A 342 1.93 -15.35 8.64
C ALA A 342 0.99 -16.46 8.15
N SER A 343 -0.14 -16.05 7.56
CA SER A 343 -1.12 -16.94 6.96
C SER A 343 -0.56 -17.64 5.73
N ARG A 344 -0.70 -18.97 5.68
CA ARG A 344 -0.34 -19.77 4.49
C ARG A 344 -1.34 -19.61 3.35
N THR A 345 -2.58 -19.23 3.65
CA THR A 345 -3.66 -19.11 2.65
C THR A 345 -3.87 -17.67 2.17
N GLY A 346 -3.34 -16.69 2.90
CA GLY A 346 -3.62 -15.27 2.66
C GLY A 346 -5.09 -14.89 2.84
N ARG A 347 -5.90 -15.71 3.55
CA ARG A 347 -7.35 -15.49 3.75
C ARG A 347 -7.72 -15.55 5.21
N ALA A 348 -8.76 -14.80 5.58
CA ALA A 348 -9.31 -14.74 6.93
C ALA A 348 -10.84 -14.63 6.89
N PRO A 349 -11.55 -15.01 7.98
CA PRO A 349 -13.00 -14.80 8.12
C PRO A 349 -13.40 -13.33 8.00
N GLN A 350 -14.71 -13.09 8.04
CA GLN A 350 -15.28 -11.73 8.10
C GLN A 350 -14.68 -10.93 9.26
N PRO A 351 -14.30 -9.65 9.05
CA PRO A 351 -13.77 -8.79 10.09
C PRO A 351 -14.73 -8.66 11.27
N LYS A 352 -14.14 -8.61 12.46
CA LYS A 352 -14.83 -8.23 13.69
C LYS A 352 -14.44 -6.82 14.13
N ASN A 353 -13.29 -6.33 13.66
CA ASN A 353 -12.79 -5.00 13.98
C ASN A 353 -12.24 -4.31 12.73
N VAL A 354 -12.59 -3.04 12.59
CA VAL A 354 -11.96 -2.09 11.68
C VAL A 354 -11.22 -1.06 12.53
N VAL A 355 -9.94 -0.90 12.28
CA VAL A 355 -9.07 0.05 12.98
C VAL A 355 -8.59 1.10 12.00
N MET A 356 -8.84 2.36 12.29
CA MET A 356 -8.33 3.50 11.52
C MET A 356 -7.19 4.14 12.31
N LEU A 357 -5.98 4.00 11.79
CA LEU A 357 -4.77 4.55 12.40
C LEU A 357 -4.58 6.00 11.95
N ALA A 358 -4.45 6.90 12.89
CA ALA A 358 -4.06 8.28 12.66
C ALA A 358 -2.77 8.58 13.44
N ALA A 359 -1.86 9.35 12.84
CA ALA A 359 -0.72 9.92 13.55
C ALA A 359 -0.98 11.43 13.71
N ASP A 360 -1.70 11.83 14.76
CA ASP A 360 -2.05 13.21 14.99
C ASP A 360 -0.83 14.02 15.49
N ALA A 361 -0.34 14.96 14.68
CA ALA A 361 0.78 15.83 15.04
C ALA A 361 0.36 17.01 15.93
N PHE A 362 -0.94 17.24 16.07
CA PHE A 362 -1.47 18.32 16.92
C PHE A 362 -1.65 17.90 18.38
N GLY A 363 -1.71 16.59 18.67
CA GLY A 363 -1.83 16.05 20.02
C GLY A 363 -3.20 16.26 20.66
N VAL A 364 -4.25 16.37 19.86
CA VAL A 364 -5.62 16.65 20.33
C VAL A 364 -6.57 15.48 20.16
N LEU A 365 -6.28 14.52 19.24
CA LEU A 365 -7.09 13.32 19.09
C LEU A 365 -6.90 12.37 20.29
N PRO A 366 -7.99 11.74 20.76
CA PRO A 366 -7.88 10.72 21.80
C PRO A 366 -7.04 9.52 21.31
N PRO A 367 -6.36 8.81 22.23
CA PRO A 367 -5.49 7.68 21.86
C PRO A 367 -6.26 6.52 21.26
N ILE A 368 -7.53 6.34 21.67
CA ILE A 368 -8.49 5.41 21.07
C ILE A 368 -9.92 5.97 21.19
N ALA A 369 -10.73 5.69 20.18
CA ALA A 369 -12.15 5.99 20.21
C ALA A 369 -12.95 4.93 19.45
N LYS A 370 -14.16 4.61 19.92
CA LYS A 370 -15.14 3.81 19.19
C LYS A 370 -15.90 4.73 18.24
N LEU A 371 -16.07 4.30 16.99
CA LEU A 371 -16.78 5.04 15.95
C LEU A 371 -18.12 4.38 15.64
N SER A 372 -19.15 5.20 15.41
CA SER A 372 -20.36 4.72 14.73
C SER A 372 -20.07 4.40 13.26
N PRO A 373 -20.91 3.62 12.56
CA PRO A 373 -20.73 3.36 11.13
C PRO A 373 -20.62 4.64 10.28
N ALA A 374 -21.40 5.67 10.61
CA ALA A 374 -21.35 6.97 9.95
C ALA A 374 -20.05 7.72 10.21
N GLN A 375 -19.55 7.72 11.46
CA GLN A 375 -18.23 8.27 11.80
C GLN A 375 -17.11 7.48 11.11
N ALA A 376 -17.21 6.15 11.03
CA ALA A 376 -16.23 5.34 10.34
C ALA A 376 -16.15 5.71 8.85
N MET A 377 -17.29 5.87 8.15
CA MET A 377 -17.30 6.33 6.77
C MET A 377 -16.73 7.75 6.63
N TYR A 378 -17.10 8.69 7.51
CA TYR A 378 -16.57 10.05 7.51
C TYR A 378 -15.05 10.07 7.61
N HIS A 379 -14.49 9.33 8.58
CA HIS A 379 -13.03 9.26 8.80
C HIS A 379 -12.32 8.48 7.72
N PHE A 380 -12.93 7.45 7.15
CA PHE A 380 -12.40 6.71 6.00
C PHE A 380 -12.27 7.62 4.77
N LEU A 381 -13.33 8.36 4.42
CA LEU A 381 -13.30 9.31 3.31
C LEU A 381 -12.29 10.44 3.56
N SER A 382 -12.13 10.89 4.80
CA SER A 382 -11.16 11.91 5.18
C SER A 382 -9.72 11.40 5.08
N GLY A 383 -9.44 10.19 5.58
CA GLY A 383 -8.11 9.58 5.57
C GLY A 383 -7.06 10.43 6.28
N TYR A 384 -7.39 10.97 7.46
CA TYR A 384 -6.53 11.90 8.19
C TYR A 384 -5.32 11.23 8.83
N THR A 385 -4.18 11.84 8.67
CA THR A 385 -2.95 11.59 9.43
C THR A 385 -2.03 12.82 9.39
N ALA A 386 -0.87 12.77 10.05
CA ALA A 386 0.24 13.65 9.75
C ALA A 386 1.30 12.91 8.93
N LYS A 387 1.76 13.51 7.84
CA LYS A 387 2.98 13.08 7.16
C LYS A 387 4.16 13.32 8.08
N VAL A 388 4.83 12.25 8.46
CA VAL A 388 6.12 12.32 9.18
C VAL A 388 7.26 12.44 8.17
N ALA A 389 8.35 13.09 8.60
CA ALA A 389 9.57 13.25 7.81
C ALA A 389 9.97 11.93 7.11
N GLY A 390 10.50 12.03 5.89
CA GLY A 390 10.97 10.88 5.11
C GLY A 390 9.89 10.01 4.45
N THR A 391 8.62 10.40 4.47
CA THR A 391 7.56 9.65 3.75
C THR A 391 7.44 10.04 2.28
N GLU A 392 7.80 11.28 1.92
CA GLU A 392 7.85 11.79 0.54
C GLU A 392 9.00 12.79 0.37
N ARG A 393 9.51 12.92 -0.86
CA ARG A 393 10.58 13.86 -1.21
C ARG A 393 10.11 15.32 -1.00
N GLY A 394 10.91 16.14 -0.29
CA GLY A 394 10.67 17.57 -0.10
C GLY A 394 9.82 17.93 1.11
N LEU A 395 9.43 16.97 1.95
CA LEU A 395 8.86 17.25 3.27
C LEU A 395 9.98 17.67 4.23
N GLY A 396 9.79 18.83 4.90
CA GLY A 396 10.64 19.23 6.02
C GLY A 396 10.52 18.29 7.23
N ASN A 397 11.24 18.59 8.30
CA ASN A 397 11.25 17.76 9.51
C ASN A 397 9.95 17.84 10.34
N GLU A 398 9.10 18.84 10.10
CA GLU A 398 7.83 19.01 10.81
C GLU A 398 6.72 18.16 10.17
N PRO A 399 5.99 17.35 10.96
CA PRO A 399 4.82 16.64 10.47
C PRO A 399 3.75 17.60 9.95
N GLN A 400 3.25 17.34 8.75
CA GLN A 400 2.19 18.15 8.15
C GLN A 400 0.88 17.36 8.14
N PRO A 401 -0.27 18.00 8.45
CA PRO A 401 -1.57 17.34 8.35
C PRO A 401 -1.82 16.92 6.90
N GLU A 402 -2.25 15.69 6.73
CA GLU A 402 -2.62 15.13 5.43
C GLU A 402 -3.99 14.47 5.48
N PHE A 403 -4.73 14.65 4.39
CA PHE A 403 -6.00 13.99 4.16
C PHE A 403 -5.90 13.18 2.86
N SER A 404 -5.62 11.88 3.00
CA SER A 404 -5.56 10.95 1.87
C SER A 404 -6.83 10.13 1.82
N THR A 405 -7.72 10.49 0.93
CA THR A 405 -9.05 9.89 0.76
C THR A 405 -8.98 8.37 0.77
N CYS A 406 -9.81 7.73 1.59
CA CYS A 406 -9.85 6.28 1.80
C CYS A 406 -8.49 5.66 2.21
N PHE A 407 -7.58 6.44 2.80
CA PHE A 407 -6.19 6.06 3.09
C PHE A 407 -5.39 5.56 1.88
N GLY A 408 -5.85 5.87 0.66
CA GLY A 408 -5.27 5.32 -0.56
C GLY A 408 -5.51 6.18 -1.80
N SER A 409 -5.68 7.49 -1.66
CA SER A 409 -6.03 8.42 -2.74
C SER A 409 -5.30 8.19 -4.07
N PRO A 410 -3.96 7.95 -4.12
CA PRO A 410 -3.25 7.72 -5.38
C PRO A 410 -3.63 6.44 -6.12
N PHE A 411 -4.38 5.52 -5.48
CA PHE A 411 -4.72 4.21 -6.02
C PHE A 411 -6.20 4.06 -6.36
N LEU A 412 -7.02 5.10 -6.16
CA LEU A 412 -8.46 5.05 -6.36
C LEU A 412 -8.83 5.47 -7.79
N PRO A 413 -9.18 4.52 -8.68
CA PRO A 413 -9.69 4.86 -10.00
C PRO A 413 -11.15 5.29 -9.98
N LEU A 414 -12.00 4.74 -9.09
CA LEU A 414 -13.41 5.08 -8.99
C LEU A 414 -13.63 6.21 -7.97
N ASP A 415 -14.84 6.79 -8.01
CA ASP A 415 -15.23 7.81 -7.05
C ASP A 415 -15.09 7.28 -5.60
N PRO A 416 -14.50 8.05 -4.68
CA PRO A 416 -14.31 7.63 -3.29
C PRO A 416 -15.58 7.20 -2.57
N SER A 417 -16.74 7.74 -2.95
CA SER A 417 -18.03 7.35 -2.37
C SER A 417 -18.37 5.87 -2.64
N VAL A 418 -17.90 5.30 -3.74
CA VAL A 418 -18.07 3.87 -4.04
C VAL A 418 -17.44 3.03 -2.92
N TYR A 419 -16.19 3.30 -2.59
CA TYR A 419 -15.47 2.57 -1.52
C TYR A 419 -16.04 2.88 -0.14
N GLY A 420 -16.39 4.14 0.12
CA GLY A 420 -17.00 4.56 1.39
C GLY A 420 -18.34 3.87 1.65
N ASN A 421 -19.21 3.80 0.66
CA ASN A 421 -20.49 3.09 0.76
C ASN A 421 -20.29 1.59 0.98
N MET A 422 -19.36 0.96 0.23
CA MET A 422 -19.04 -0.46 0.42
C MET A 422 -18.56 -0.73 1.85
N LEU A 423 -17.68 0.12 2.40
CA LEU A 423 -17.19 -0.04 3.77
C LEU A 423 -18.34 0.06 4.78
N ARG A 424 -19.18 1.09 4.67
CA ARG A 424 -20.33 1.30 5.56
C ARG A 424 -21.28 0.10 5.54
N ASP A 425 -21.62 -0.36 4.34
CA ASP A 425 -22.56 -1.47 4.16
C ASP A 425 -22.00 -2.78 4.72
N LEU A 426 -20.72 -3.07 4.52
CA LEU A 426 -20.04 -4.23 5.08
C LEU A 426 -19.93 -4.16 6.61
N ILE A 427 -19.63 -2.98 7.18
CA ILE A 427 -19.63 -2.77 8.64
C ILE A 427 -21.02 -3.07 9.23
N ALA A 428 -22.08 -2.53 8.62
CA ALA A 428 -23.46 -2.75 9.07
C ALA A 428 -23.87 -4.22 8.91
N GLN A 429 -23.60 -4.84 7.76
CA GLN A 429 -23.95 -6.22 7.45
C GLN A 429 -23.31 -7.23 8.43
N HIS A 430 -22.08 -7.00 8.81
CA HIS A 430 -21.30 -7.94 9.66
C HIS A 430 -21.20 -7.51 11.12
N ASN A 431 -21.86 -6.40 11.49
CA ASN A 431 -21.83 -5.83 12.85
C ASN A 431 -20.42 -5.67 13.38
N VAL A 432 -19.58 -4.93 12.63
CA VAL A 432 -18.15 -4.78 12.91
C VAL A 432 -17.91 -3.61 13.85
N ASP A 433 -17.12 -3.81 14.90
CA ASP A 433 -16.66 -2.72 15.77
C ASP A 433 -15.63 -1.84 15.03
N CYS A 434 -15.82 -0.52 15.07
CA CYS A 434 -14.92 0.43 14.41
C CYS A 434 -14.18 1.28 15.44
N TRP A 435 -12.88 1.43 15.25
CA TRP A 435 -11.98 2.12 16.17
C TRP A 435 -11.12 3.14 15.43
N LEU A 436 -10.99 4.33 15.99
CA LEU A 436 -9.91 5.26 15.67
C LEU A 436 -8.80 5.08 16.69
N VAL A 437 -7.57 4.89 16.25
CA VAL A 437 -6.39 4.75 17.12
C VAL A 437 -5.36 5.80 16.73
N ASN A 438 -5.03 6.69 17.67
CA ASN A 438 -4.02 7.72 17.47
C ASN A 438 -2.65 7.21 17.89
N THR A 439 -1.73 7.10 16.92
CA THR A 439 -0.32 6.74 17.13
C THR A 439 0.61 7.96 17.11
N GLY A 440 0.04 9.17 17.04
CA GLY A 440 0.74 10.44 16.95
C GLY A 440 1.17 11.00 18.31
N TRP A 441 0.92 12.29 18.53
CA TRP A 441 1.40 13.02 19.70
C TRP A 441 0.34 13.12 20.80
N THR A 442 0.82 13.38 22.02
CA THR A 442 0.03 13.67 23.21
C THR A 442 0.78 14.70 24.06
N GLY A 443 0.06 15.45 24.91
CA GLY A 443 0.63 16.46 25.79
C GLY A 443 1.09 17.75 25.10
N GLY A 444 0.73 17.93 23.84
CA GLY A 444 1.10 19.06 23.00
C GLY A 444 1.28 18.64 21.55
N LYS A 445 1.37 19.63 20.67
CA LYS A 445 1.72 19.42 19.26
C LYS A 445 3.19 18.97 19.10
N TYR A 446 3.55 18.54 17.90
CA TYR A 446 4.95 18.27 17.54
C TYR A 446 5.88 19.39 18.02
N GLY A 447 7.03 19.00 18.60
CA GLY A 447 7.99 19.94 19.20
C GLY A 447 7.69 20.36 20.64
N VAL A 448 6.47 20.11 21.16
CA VAL A 448 6.07 20.40 22.55
C VAL A 448 5.66 19.12 23.28
N GLY A 449 4.76 18.35 22.69
CA GLY A 449 4.33 17.06 23.21
C GLY A 449 5.30 15.93 22.85
N SER A 450 4.94 14.72 23.24
CA SER A 450 5.67 13.50 22.90
C SER A 450 4.82 12.54 22.06
N ARG A 451 5.47 11.73 21.22
CA ARG A 451 4.76 10.69 20.49
C ARG A 451 4.21 9.63 21.45
N MET A 452 3.01 9.14 21.17
CA MET A 452 2.36 8.09 21.96
C MET A 452 3.27 6.86 22.08
N PRO A 453 3.57 6.39 23.31
CA PRO A 453 4.41 5.21 23.48
C PRO A 453 3.77 3.98 22.82
N ILE A 454 4.54 3.23 22.02
CA ILE A 454 4.04 2.03 21.31
C ILE A 454 3.41 1.00 22.26
N LYS A 455 3.94 0.89 23.48
CA LYS A 455 3.40 0.01 24.52
C LYS A 455 1.96 0.38 24.90
N VAL A 456 1.67 1.68 25.01
CA VAL A 456 0.31 2.18 25.29
C VAL A 456 -0.61 1.90 24.12
N THR A 457 -0.17 2.21 22.89
CA THR A 457 -0.93 1.93 21.66
C THR A 457 -1.27 0.44 21.54
N ARG A 458 -0.31 -0.45 21.80
CA ARG A 458 -0.54 -1.91 21.77
C ARG A 458 -1.54 -2.34 22.84
N ALA A 459 -1.47 -1.81 24.07
CA ALA A 459 -2.43 -2.13 25.12
C ALA A 459 -3.87 -1.71 24.76
N LEU A 460 -4.03 -0.50 24.21
CA LEU A 460 -5.31 0.01 23.72
C LEU A 460 -5.86 -0.85 22.58
N LEU A 461 -5.01 -1.18 21.62
CA LEU A 461 -5.38 -2.01 20.48
C LEU A 461 -5.78 -3.43 20.92
N THR A 462 -5.00 -4.06 21.79
CA THR A 462 -5.33 -5.39 22.34
C THR A 462 -6.70 -5.39 22.99
N ALA A 463 -7.00 -4.38 23.82
CA ALA A 463 -8.29 -4.25 24.49
C ALA A 463 -9.47 -4.04 23.52
N ALA A 464 -9.24 -3.33 22.40
CA ALA A 464 -10.22 -3.20 21.34
C ALA A 464 -10.50 -4.55 20.66
N LEU A 465 -9.43 -5.29 20.32
CA LEU A 465 -9.52 -6.53 19.55
C LEU A 465 -10.00 -7.74 20.35
N ASP A 466 -9.64 -7.82 21.64
CA ASP A 466 -10.07 -8.93 22.51
C ASP A 466 -11.50 -8.75 23.08
N GLY A 467 -12.09 -7.56 22.88
CA GLY A 467 -13.43 -7.21 23.32
C GLY A 467 -13.50 -6.65 24.75
N SER A 468 -12.38 -6.43 25.43
CA SER A 468 -12.35 -5.84 26.79
C SER A 468 -12.99 -4.46 26.83
N LEU A 469 -12.92 -3.70 25.72
CA LEU A 469 -13.55 -2.39 25.61
C LEU A 469 -15.08 -2.43 25.43
N ARG A 470 -15.72 -3.58 25.28
CA ARG A 470 -17.18 -3.64 25.09
C ARG A 470 -17.97 -3.30 26.35
N ASN A 471 -17.39 -3.51 27.53
CA ASN A 471 -18.05 -3.38 28.81
C ASN A 471 -17.49 -2.22 29.66
N VAL A 472 -16.73 -1.30 29.06
CA VAL A 472 -16.24 -0.10 29.74
C VAL A 472 -17.18 1.07 29.55
N GLU A 473 -17.11 2.04 30.45
CA GLU A 473 -17.83 3.30 30.30
C GLU A 473 -17.14 4.19 29.25
N PHE A 474 -17.93 4.83 28.40
CA PHE A 474 -17.47 5.77 27.38
C PHE A 474 -17.96 7.17 27.70
N ARG A 475 -17.09 8.17 27.53
CA ARG A 475 -17.47 9.57 27.44
C ARG A 475 -17.55 10.01 25.98
N THR A 476 -18.37 11.01 25.68
CA THR A 476 -18.37 11.68 24.37
C THR A 476 -17.25 12.71 24.31
N ASP A 477 -16.42 12.64 23.28
CA ASP A 477 -15.41 13.67 23.02
C ASP A 477 -16.08 14.99 22.61
N LYS A 478 -15.60 16.09 23.20
CA LYS A 478 -16.20 17.41 23.07
C LYS A 478 -16.10 18.02 21.65
N TYR A 479 -15.06 17.67 20.88
CA TYR A 479 -14.76 18.30 19.58
C TYR A 479 -15.11 17.40 18.39
N PHE A 480 -14.90 16.09 18.55
CA PHE A 480 -15.05 15.12 17.47
C PHE A 480 -16.28 14.23 17.66
N GLY A 481 -16.96 14.31 18.79
CA GLY A 481 -18.15 13.49 19.08
C GLY A 481 -17.85 11.99 19.23
N PHE A 482 -16.60 11.60 19.45
CA PHE A 482 -16.21 10.22 19.57
C PHE A 482 -16.60 9.61 20.91
N ALA A 483 -16.89 8.31 20.92
CA ALA A 483 -17.01 7.54 22.17
C ALA A 483 -15.60 7.11 22.63
N VAL A 484 -15.10 7.72 23.69
CA VAL A 484 -13.76 7.49 24.26
C VAL A 484 -13.88 6.74 25.59
N PRO A 485 -13.16 5.61 25.80
CA PRO A 485 -13.23 4.89 27.07
C PRO A 485 -12.69 5.76 28.21
N THR A 486 -13.35 5.70 29.38
CA THR A 486 -12.96 6.50 30.55
C THR A 486 -11.84 5.87 31.37
N ALA A 487 -11.67 4.56 31.27
CA ALA A 487 -10.62 3.80 31.94
C ALA A 487 -10.22 2.56 31.14
N LEU A 488 -8.95 2.17 31.25
CA LEU A 488 -8.42 0.91 30.75
C LEU A 488 -7.27 0.43 31.64
N PRO A 489 -7.26 -0.85 32.06
CA PRO A 489 -6.16 -1.41 32.85
C PRO A 489 -4.80 -1.25 32.13
N GLY A 490 -3.81 -0.76 32.85
CA GLY A 490 -2.45 -0.56 32.31
C GLY A 490 -2.25 0.68 31.44
N VAL A 491 -3.28 1.51 31.27
CA VAL A 491 -3.19 2.79 30.56
C VAL A 491 -3.48 3.93 31.54
N PRO A 492 -2.61 4.96 31.64
CA PRO A 492 -2.87 6.14 32.47
C PRO A 492 -4.15 6.85 32.04
N ALA A 493 -5.06 7.12 33.00
CA ALA A 493 -6.38 7.71 32.69
C ALA A 493 -6.29 9.11 32.06
N GLU A 494 -5.26 9.88 32.40
CA GLU A 494 -5.02 11.21 31.81
C GLU A 494 -4.78 11.16 30.29
N ILE A 495 -4.19 10.08 29.79
CA ILE A 495 -3.93 9.92 28.33
C ILE A 495 -5.26 9.71 27.57
N LEU A 496 -6.25 9.04 28.19
CA LEU A 496 -7.56 8.79 27.56
C LEU A 496 -8.36 10.07 27.33
N ASN A 497 -8.03 11.15 28.03
CA ASN A 497 -8.59 12.47 27.76
C ASN A 497 -7.48 13.47 27.44
N PRO A 498 -7.17 13.72 26.15
CA PRO A 498 -6.00 14.50 25.73
C PRO A 498 -5.87 15.87 26.38
N VAL A 499 -6.98 16.56 26.68
CA VAL A 499 -6.94 17.84 27.37
C VAL A 499 -6.22 17.74 28.73
N ASN A 500 -6.25 16.60 29.40
CA ASN A 500 -5.60 16.42 30.70
C ASN A 500 -4.07 16.34 30.60
N THR A 501 -3.54 15.99 29.44
CA THR A 501 -2.10 15.92 29.18
C THR A 501 -1.46 17.25 28.82
N TRP A 502 -2.27 18.25 28.43
CA TRP A 502 -1.76 19.56 28.05
C TRP A 502 -1.58 20.48 29.28
N LYS A 503 -0.51 21.27 29.27
CA LYS A 503 -0.27 22.28 30.30
C LYS A 503 -1.21 23.48 30.14
N ASP A 504 -1.41 23.92 28.90
CA ASP A 504 -2.28 25.02 28.51
C ASP A 504 -3.57 24.49 27.88
N LYS A 505 -4.70 24.65 28.58
CA LYS A 505 -6.02 24.16 28.14
C LYS A 505 -6.63 25.03 27.04
N ASP A 506 -6.30 26.32 27.03
CA ASP A 506 -6.80 27.26 26.02
C ASP A 506 -6.10 27.00 24.67
N GLU A 507 -4.79 26.71 24.71
CA GLU A 507 -4.07 26.28 23.48
C GLU A 507 -4.56 24.94 22.98
N PHE A 508 -4.94 24.00 23.86
CA PHE A 508 -5.61 22.74 23.48
C PHE A 508 -6.91 23.02 22.73
N ASP A 509 -7.82 23.84 23.31
CA ASP A 509 -9.12 24.19 22.72
C ASP A 509 -8.94 24.82 21.34
N LYS A 510 -8.04 25.81 21.23
CA LYS A 510 -7.73 26.46 19.96
C LYS A 510 -7.21 25.47 18.91
N THR A 511 -6.32 24.56 19.31
CA THR A 511 -5.72 23.57 18.41
C THR A 511 -6.76 22.53 17.96
N ALA A 512 -7.60 22.05 18.87
CA ALA A 512 -8.68 21.10 18.56
C ALA A 512 -9.70 21.72 17.59
N ARG A 513 -10.13 22.97 17.80
CA ARG A 513 -11.01 23.70 16.88
C ARG A 513 -10.38 23.89 15.49
N ALA A 514 -9.08 24.18 15.43
CA ALA A 514 -8.37 24.29 14.16
C ALA A 514 -8.39 22.96 13.38
N LEU A 515 -8.17 21.83 14.05
CA LEU A 515 -8.23 20.52 13.42
C LEU A 515 -9.65 20.16 12.95
N VAL A 516 -10.69 20.47 13.76
CA VAL A 516 -12.10 20.33 13.34
C VAL A 516 -12.36 21.10 12.04
N GLY A 517 -11.91 22.36 11.96
CA GLY A 517 -12.03 23.16 10.74
C GLY A 517 -11.33 22.54 9.52
N MET A 518 -10.18 21.89 9.72
CA MET A 518 -9.48 21.17 8.64
C MET A 518 -10.29 19.97 8.16
N PHE A 519 -10.89 19.19 9.06
CA PHE A 519 -11.77 18.07 8.71
C PHE A 519 -12.98 18.55 7.90
N GLN A 520 -13.68 19.57 8.36
CA GLN A 520 -14.84 20.15 7.67
C GLN A 520 -14.46 20.66 6.27
N LYS A 521 -13.37 21.42 6.16
CA LYS A 521 -12.88 21.92 4.86
C LYS A 521 -12.53 20.78 3.90
N ASN A 522 -11.87 19.72 4.40
CA ASN A 522 -11.54 18.56 3.56
C ASN A 522 -12.79 17.80 3.13
N PHE A 523 -13.77 17.64 4.03
CA PHE A 523 -14.96 16.82 3.78
C PHE A 523 -15.97 17.49 2.85
N ALA A 524 -15.96 18.82 2.70
CA ALA A 524 -16.87 19.58 1.84
C ALA A 524 -16.97 19.02 0.40
N LYS A 525 -15.89 18.45 -0.12
CA LYS A 525 -15.85 17.82 -1.46
C LYS A 525 -16.66 16.52 -1.56
N PHE A 526 -17.05 15.91 -0.42
CA PHE A 526 -17.82 14.66 -0.37
C PHE A 526 -19.28 14.85 0.05
N GLU A 527 -19.66 16.01 0.59
CA GLU A 527 -20.98 16.26 1.18
C GLU A 527 -22.16 15.92 0.25
N ALA A 528 -22.01 16.20 -1.05
CA ALA A 528 -23.04 15.91 -2.03
C ALA A 528 -23.18 14.41 -2.37
N GLN A 529 -22.20 13.59 -1.99
CA GLN A 529 -22.08 12.17 -2.35
C GLN A 529 -22.41 11.23 -1.19
N VAL A 530 -22.65 11.79 0.01
CA VAL A 530 -22.96 11.01 1.22
C VAL A 530 -24.34 11.35 1.75
N ASP A 531 -24.93 10.45 2.52
CA ASP A 531 -26.25 10.66 3.15
C ASP A 531 -26.19 11.64 4.35
N ALA A 532 -27.37 11.95 4.90
CA ALA A 532 -27.51 12.90 5.99
C ALA A 532 -26.83 12.41 7.28
N GLU A 533 -26.81 11.10 7.53
CA GLU A 533 -26.20 10.51 8.73
C GLU A 533 -24.70 10.69 8.74
N VAL A 534 -24.03 10.45 7.59
CA VAL A 534 -22.61 10.65 7.43
C VAL A 534 -22.24 12.14 7.52
N ARG A 535 -23.07 13.04 6.95
CA ARG A 535 -22.88 14.48 7.11
C ARG A 535 -22.99 14.92 8.57
N ALA A 536 -23.96 14.38 9.31
CA ALA A 536 -24.15 14.67 10.73
C ALA A 536 -23.03 14.11 11.65
N ALA A 537 -22.26 13.16 11.15
CA ALA A 537 -21.08 12.59 11.85
C ALA A 537 -19.83 13.50 11.77
N ALA A 538 -19.91 14.63 11.08
CA ALA A 538 -18.81 15.60 11.02
C ALA A 538 -18.45 16.14 12.42
N PRO A 539 -17.16 16.32 12.73
CA PRO A 539 -16.75 17.04 13.92
C PRO A 539 -17.34 18.46 13.92
N ASP A 540 -17.86 18.93 15.05
CA ASP A 540 -18.45 20.26 15.16
C ASP A 540 -17.92 21.03 16.36
N VAL A 541 -17.43 22.24 16.12
CA VAL A 541 -16.99 23.16 17.16
C VAL A 541 -18.12 23.60 18.12
N LYS A 542 -19.39 23.47 17.71
CA LYS A 542 -20.55 23.75 18.56
C LYS A 542 -20.72 22.73 19.68
N LEU A 543 -20.33 21.48 19.45
CA LEU A 543 -20.29 20.46 20.50
C LEU A 543 -19.37 20.84 21.64
N ALA A 544 -18.39 21.71 21.38
CA ALA A 544 -17.45 22.23 22.35
C ALA A 544 -17.98 23.42 23.18
N ALA A 545 -19.17 23.92 22.89
CA ALA A 545 -19.77 25.04 23.60
C ALA A 545 -20.79 24.64 24.69
N GLU A 546 -21.22 23.39 24.68
CA GLU A 546 -22.05 22.74 25.72
C GLU A 546 -21.17 22.00 26.74
#